data_341f32c080ab9e69486dda927f28ef9e
#
_entry.id   341f32c080ab9e69486dda927f28ef9e
#
_cell.length_a   1.000
_cell.length_b   1.000
_cell.length_c   1.000
_cell.angle_alpha   90.00
_cell.angle_beta   90.00
_cell.angle_gamma   90.00
#
_symmetry.space_group_name_H-M   'P 1'
#
loop_
_entity.id
_entity.type
_entity.pdbx_description
1 polymer ?
#
loop_
_entity_poly.entity_id
_entity_poly.type
_entity_poly.pdbx_seq_one_letter_code
_entity_poly.pdbx_strand_id
1 'polypeptide(L)'
;MNPTTALRAGHRAATVPALALVLNAFVWGVSWWPFRRLESAGLHPLWATALIYAVAVIAISAARPAAWRELVGHPALWLLVLASGTTNAAFNWAVTIGDVVRVVLLFYLMPLWAVLLARLLLDERLTRSALLRVALALAGALVILWPAGGGLPLPRTLAEALGVLGGFSFALNNVMLRREAARSEGARALAMFVGGMLVASMLALLLTPGGTVPAPPAPAPGWVAGALALAAFFLAGNLALQFGATRLPANATAVIMLTEVLFASVSALALGAGTLDARLAFGGAAIVAAALLAALPRDAHS
;
A
#
# COMPACT_ATOMS: atom_id res chain seq x y z
N MET A 1 11.81 -36.38 -12.68
CA MET A 1 12.01 -35.26 -11.68
C MET A 1 11.37 -35.71 -10.38
N ASN A 2 12.10 -35.71 -9.27
CA ASN A 2 11.60 -36.25 -7.98
C ASN A 2 10.44 -35.36 -7.46
N PRO A 3 9.27 -35.94 -7.06
CA PRO A 3 8.11 -35.14 -6.58
C PRO A 3 8.45 -34.19 -5.44
N THR A 4 9.38 -34.57 -4.56
CA THR A 4 9.86 -33.72 -3.45
C THR A 4 10.65 -32.50 -3.93
N THR A 5 11.35 -32.60 -5.08
CA THR A 5 12.09 -31.47 -5.67
C THR A 5 11.15 -30.46 -6.35
N ALA A 6 10.09 -30.96 -6.98
CA ALA A 6 9.04 -30.13 -7.60
C ALA A 6 8.21 -29.38 -6.54
N LEU A 7 7.84 -30.02 -5.43
CA LEU A 7 7.15 -29.40 -4.30
C LEU A 7 8.01 -28.30 -3.63
N ARG A 8 9.31 -28.56 -3.43
CA ARG A 8 10.26 -27.57 -2.87
C ARG A 8 10.49 -26.38 -3.82
N ALA A 9 10.50 -26.60 -5.11
CA ALA A 9 10.59 -25.53 -6.10
C ALA A 9 9.32 -24.67 -6.13
N GLY A 10 8.14 -25.27 -6.07
CA GLY A 10 6.86 -24.57 -5.98
C GLY A 10 6.71 -23.75 -4.70
N HIS A 11 7.13 -24.28 -3.54
CA HIS A 11 7.14 -23.53 -2.27
C HIS A 11 8.07 -22.32 -2.33
N ARG A 12 9.29 -22.46 -2.83
CA ARG A 12 10.21 -21.33 -3.00
C ARG A 12 9.70 -20.28 -3.98
N ALA A 13 8.99 -20.71 -5.02
CA ALA A 13 8.44 -19.81 -6.04
C ALA A 13 7.37 -18.84 -5.49
N ALA A 14 6.61 -19.21 -4.46
CA ALA A 14 5.61 -18.35 -3.83
C ALA A 14 6.12 -17.62 -2.57
N THR A 15 7.04 -18.24 -1.82
CA THR A 15 7.51 -17.70 -0.53
C THR A 15 8.31 -16.39 -0.70
N VAL A 16 9.24 -16.33 -1.66
CA VAL A 16 10.06 -15.12 -1.86
C VAL A 16 9.22 -13.91 -2.27
N PRO A 17 8.28 -14.02 -3.22
CA PRO A 17 7.34 -12.93 -3.50
C PRO A 17 6.48 -12.51 -2.30
N ALA A 18 6.03 -13.47 -1.48
CA ALA A 18 5.26 -13.17 -0.28
C ALA A 18 6.09 -12.39 0.76
N LEU A 19 7.34 -12.80 0.99
CA LEU A 19 8.27 -12.08 1.88
C LEU A 19 8.56 -10.65 1.38
N ALA A 20 8.65 -10.45 0.07
CA ALA A 20 8.79 -9.12 -0.51
C ALA A 20 7.57 -8.24 -0.21
N LEU A 21 6.36 -8.80 -0.28
CA LEU A 21 5.14 -8.08 0.12
C LEU A 21 5.11 -7.76 1.61
N VAL A 22 5.57 -8.69 2.46
CA VAL A 22 5.70 -8.44 3.91
C VAL A 22 6.71 -7.32 4.18
N LEU A 23 7.84 -7.27 3.43
CA LEU A 23 8.78 -6.15 3.51
C LEU A 23 8.13 -4.82 3.13
N ASN A 24 7.34 -4.80 2.05
CA ASN A 24 6.61 -3.59 1.68
C ASN A 24 5.57 -3.21 2.76
N ALA A 25 4.85 -4.18 3.32
CA ALA A 25 3.92 -3.97 4.42
C ALA A 25 4.61 -3.41 5.67
N PHE A 26 5.83 -3.87 5.97
CA PHE A 26 6.67 -3.29 7.02
C PHE A 26 6.99 -1.82 6.74
N VAL A 27 7.47 -1.50 5.52
CA VAL A 27 7.79 -0.12 5.10
C VAL A 27 6.61 0.81 5.35
N TRP A 28 5.42 0.44 4.91
CA TRP A 28 4.21 1.24 5.11
C TRP A 28 3.78 1.28 6.58
N GLY A 29 3.78 0.15 7.27
CA GLY A 29 3.35 0.05 8.67
C GLY A 29 4.19 0.88 9.64
N VAL A 30 5.47 1.13 9.35
CA VAL A 30 6.32 1.95 10.22
C VAL A 30 6.47 3.40 9.72
N SER A 31 5.95 3.71 8.52
CA SER A 31 6.13 5.03 7.88
C SER A 31 5.40 6.17 8.59
N TRP A 32 4.37 5.87 9.40
CA TRP A 32 3.63 6.87 10.17
C TRP A 32 4.54 7.72 11.07
N TRP A 33 5.57 7.12 11.65
CA TRP A 33 6.47 7.83 12.55
C TRP A 33 7.35 8.87 11.84
N PRO A 34 8.10 8.55 10.76
CA PRO A 34 8.83 9.57 10.01
C PRO A 34 7.91 10.62 9.39
N PHE A 35 6.69 10.29 8.93
CA PHE A 35 5.73 11.29 8.47
C PHE A 35 5.33 12.26 9.59
N ARG A 36 5.05 11.78 10.80
CA ARG A 36 4.79 12.64 11.97
C ARG A 36 5.98 13.56 12.30
N ARG A 37 7.21 13.06 12.15
CA ARG A 37 8.40 13.90 12.33
C ARG A 37 8.51 14.99 11.29
N LEU A 38 8.20 14.71 10.03
CA LEU A 38 8.16 15.71 8.98
C LEU A 38 7.04 16.73 9.21
N GLU A 39 5.86 16.28 9.61
CA GLU A 39 4.72 17.15 9.95
C GLU A 39 5.03 18.04 11.14
N SER A 40 5.65 17.53 12.20
CA SER A 40 6.10 18.35 13.34
C SER A 40 7.17 19.38 13.00
N ALA A 41 7.89 19.18 11.88
CA ALA A 41 8.79 20.17 11.29
C ALA A 41 8.08 21.16 10.34
N GLY A 42 6.74 21.10 10.25
CA GLY A 42 5.91 21.98 9.43
C GLY A 42 5.67 21.49 8.00
N LEU A 43 6.16 20.31 7.63
CA LEU A 43 5.96 19.75 6.30
C LEU A 43 4.69 18.89 6.23
N HIS A 44 3.61 19.49 5.70
CA HIS A 44 2.32 18.80 5.55
C HIS A 44 2.46 17.48 4.75
N PRO A 45 1.74 16.37 5.10
CA PRO A 45 1.87 15.07 4.44
C PRO A 45 1.72 15.06 2.91
N LEU A 46 0.88 15.93 2.34
CA LEU A 46 0.79 16.07 0.88
C LEU A 46 2.09 16.61 0.27
N TRP A 47 2.69 17.66 0.88
CA TRP A 47 3.99 18.17 0.44
C TRP A 47 5.11 17.15 0.67
N ALA A 48 5.10 16.45 1.82
CA ALA A 48 6.05 15.37 2.08
C ALA A 48 5.96 14.28 1.01
N THR A 49 4.75 13.79 0.69
CA THR A 49 4.54 12.81 -0.37
C THR A 49 5.03 13.31 -1.72
N ALA A 50 4.68 14.55 -2.10
CA ALA A 50 5.11 15.14 -3.37
C ALA A 50 6.64 15.19 -3.49
N LEU A 51 7.34 15.66 -2.45
CA LEU A 51 8.81 15.79 -2.44
C LEU A 51 9.51 14.43 -2.41
N ILE A 52 9.07 13.52 -1.55
CA ILE A 52 9.61 12.15 -1.44
C ILE A 52 9.49 11.43 -2.78
N TYR A 53 8.33 11.56 -3.43
CA TYR A 53 8.09 10.91 -4.71
C TYR A 53 8.81 11.60 -5.87
N ALA A 54 9.00 12.93 -5.82
CA ALA A 54 9.83 13.64 -6.77
C ALA A 54 11.30 13.15 -6.73
N VAL A 55 11.84 12.94 -5.54
CA VAL A 55 13.19 12.36 -5.38
C VAL A 55 13.27 10.96 -6.00
N ALA A 56 12.25 10.10 -5.77
CA ALA A 56 12.21 8.77 -6.37
C ALA A 56 12.07 8.83 -7.91
N VAL A 57 11.25 9.76 -8.45
CA VAL A 57 11.14 9.99 -9.90
C VAL A 57 12.49 10.41 -10.49
N ILE A 58 13.22 11.32 -9.84
CA ILE A 58 14.56 11.76 -10.28
C ILE A 58 15.52 10.56 -10.27
N ALA A 59 15.55 9.79 -9.18
CA ALA A 59 16.44 8.63 -9.06
C ALA A 59 16.15 7.57 -10.14
N ILE A 60 14.87 7.24 -10.38
CA ILE A 60 14.47 6.28 -11.41
C ILE A 60 14.80 6.82 -12.80
N SER A 61 14.54 8.12 -13.07
CA SER A 61 14.82 8.75 -14.34
C SER A 61 16.30 8.73 -14.68
N ALA A 62 17.16 8.96 -13.69
CA ALA A 62 18.63 8.88 -13.85
C ALA A 62 19.09 7.45 -14.07
N ALA A 63 18.59 6.47 -13.30
CA ALA A 63 19.01 5.08 -13.37
C ALA A 63 18.41 4.33 -14.56
N ARG A 64 17.23 4.69 -15.02
CA ARG A 64 16.42 3.97 -16.02
C ARG A 64 15.71 4.93 -16.99
N PRO A 65 16.42 5.74 -17.78
CA PRO A 65 15.81 6.78 -18.66
C PRO A 65 14.85 6.19 -19.69
N ALA A 66 15.05 4.93 -20.11
CA ALA A 66 14.15 4.22 -21.02
C ALA A 66 12.74 4.01 -20.44
N ALA A 67 12.57 4.06 -19.11
CA ALA A 67 11.28 3.93 -18.43
C ALA A 67 10.26 4.98 -18.89
N TRP A 68 10.70 6.18 -19.21
CA TRP A 68 9.85 7.25 -19.73
C TRP A 68 9.22 6.91 -21.07
N ARG A 69 10.00 6.32 -22.00
CA ARG A 69 9.47 5.91 -23.30
C ARG A 69 8.42 4.82 -23.15
N GLU A 70 8.65 3.90 -22.22
CA GLU A 70 7.70 2.82 -21.93
C GLU A 70 6.44 3.36 -21.24
N LEU A 71 6.56 4.29 -20.27
CA LEU A 71 5.45 4.93 -19.60
C LEU A 71 4.55 5.70 -20.59
N VAL A 72 5.15 6.51 -21.46
CA VAL A 72 4.41 7.33 -22.43
C VAL A 72 3.78 6.46 -23.52
N GLY A 73 4.48 5.41 -23.97
CA GLY A 73 4.04 4.53 -25.03
C GLY A 73 2.94 3.53 -24.65
N HIS A 74 2.65 3.36 -23.36
CA HIS A 74 1.69 2.34 -22.90
C HIS A 74 0.56 2.94 -22.06
N PRO A 75 -0.64 3.14 -22.63
CA PRO A 75 -1.79 3.75 -21.93
C PRO A 75 -2.17 3.06 -20.63
N ALA A 76 -1.98 1.74 -20.52
CA ALA A 76 -2.28 1.00 -19.30
C ALA A 76 -1.43 1.45 -18.09
N LEU A 77 -0.21 1.94 -18.30
CA LEU A 77 0.64 2.47 -17.23
C LEU A 77 0.10 3.80 -16.67
N TRP A 78 -0.67 4.57 -17.46
CA TRP A 78 -1.34 5.77 -16.96
C TRP A 78 -2.47 5.45 -15.97
N LEU A 79 -3.12 4.28 -16.12
CA LEU A 79 -4.05 3.80 -15.10
C LEU A 79 -3.31 3.44 -13.79
N LEU A 80 -2.09 2.93 -13.89
CA LEU A 80 -1.23 2.70 -12.73
C LEU A 80 -0.78 4.03 -12.09
N VAL A 81 -0.45 5.06 -12.89
CA VAL A 81 -0.18 6.44 -12.41
C VAL A 81 -1.37 6.94 -11.60
N LEU A 82 -2.58 6.86 -12.16
CA LEU A 82 -3.78 7.34 -11.50
C LEU A 82 -4.07 6.54 -10.21
N ALA A 83 -4.02 5.22 -10.28
CA ALA A 83 -4.29 4.34 -9.14
C ALA A 83 -3.32 4.60 -7.99
N SER A 84 -2.01 4.64 -8.26
CA SER A 84 -0.99 4.91 -7.24
C SER A 84 -1.11 6.32 -6.68
N GLY A 85 -1.28 7.32 -7.55
CA GLY A 85 -1.42 8.72 -7.13
C GLY A 85 -2.64 8.94 -6.23
N THR A 86 -3.79 8.42 -6.65
CA THR A 86 -5.02 8.52 -5.86
C THR A 86 -4.91 7.78 -4.54
N THR A 87 -4.28 6.59 -4.50
CA THR A 87 -4.03 5.85 -3.26
C THR A 87 -3.33 6.73 -2.24
N ASN A 88 -2.18 7.28 -2.62
CA ASN A 88 -1.33 8.04 -1.70
C ASN A 88 -1.97 9.34 -1.27
N ALA A 89 -2.51 10.10 -2.20
CA ALA A 89 -3.13 11.37 -1.91
C ALA A 89 -4.41 11.21 -1.07
N ALA A 90 -5.29 10.28 -1.42
CA ALA A 90 -6.52 10.03 -0.68
C ALA A 90 -6.23 9.54 0.74
N PHE A 91 -5.33 8.56 0.91
CA PHE A 91 -4.99 8.04 2.22
C PHE A 91 -4.32 9.09 3.11
N ASN A 92 -3.25 9.73 2.60
CA ASN A 92 -2.51 10.72 3.38
C ASN A 92 -3.40 11.92 3.78
N TRP A 93 -4.26 12.36 2.89
CA TRP A 93 -5.21 13.43 3.21
C TRP A 93 -6.28 12.95 4.21
N ALA A 94 -6.84 11.77 4.02
CA ALA A 94 -7.84 11.22 4.92
C ALA A 94 -7.37 11.16 6.38
N VAL A 95 -6.13 10.67 6.62
CA VAL A 95 -5.59 10.54 7.98
C VAL A 95 -5.22 11.88 8.63
N THR A 96 -5.14 12.96 7.87
CA THR A 96 -4.91 14.32 8.42
C THR A 96 -6.20 15.01 8.84
N ILE A 97 -7.34 14.72 8.19
CA ILE A 97 -8.61 15.41 8.44
C ILE A 97 -9.64 14.56 9.19
N GLY A 98 -9.37 13.28 9.45
CA GLY A 98 -10.31 12.34 10.04
C GLY A 98 -9.76 11.49 11.15
N ASP A 99 -10.65 10.66 11.72
CA ASP A 99 -10.27 9.62 12.66
C ASP A 99 -9.45 8.54 11.95
N VAL A 100 -8.18 8.41 12.34
CA VAL A 100 -7.21 7.52 11.70
C VAL A 100 -7.68 6.07 11.70
N VAL A 101 -8.27 5.60 12.83
CA VAL A 101 -8.73 4.21 12.98
C VAL A 101 -9.84 3.91 11.98
N ARG A 102 -10.81 4.82 11.84
CA ARG A 102 -11.92 4.66 10.90
C ARG A 102 -11.46 4.74 9.44
N VAL A 103 -10.56 5.66 9.11
CA VAL A 103 -9.97 5.79 7.77
C VAL A 103 -9.25 4.51 7.39
N VAL A 104 -8.39 4.00 8.26
CA VAL A 104 -7.61 2.77 8.05
C VAL A 104 -8.54 1.56 7.91
N LEU A 105 -9.58 1.45 8.75
CA LEU A 105 -10.58 0.38 8.65
C LEU A 105 -11.25 0.35 7.28
N LEU A 106 -11.64 1.52 6.77
CA LEU A 106 -12.29 1.64 5.46
C LEU A 106 -11.31 1.42 4.30
N PHE A 107 -10.06 1.84 4.43
CA PHE A 107 -9.02 1.52 3.48
C PHE A 107 -8.80 -0.01 3.37
N TYR A 108 -8.87 -0.73 4.47
CA TYR A 108 -8.70 -2.19 4.49
C TYR A 108 -9.87 -2.99 3.92
N LEU A 109 -10.87 -2.33 3.32
CA LEU A 109 -11.76 -3.00 2.37
C LEU A 109 -11.06 -3.38 1.05
N MET A 110 -9.79 -2.99 0.86
CA MET A 110 -9.00 -3.27 -0.35
C MET A 110 -9.00 -4.75 -0.80
N PRO A 111 -9.00 -5.80 0.06
CA PRO A 111 -9.07 -7.18 -0.42
C PRO A 111 -10.38 -7.52 -1.12
N LEU A 112 -11.50 -6.90 -0.74
CA LEU A 112 -12.77 -7.05 -1.47
C LEU A 112 -12.67 -6.43 -2.86
N TRP A 113 -12.13 -5.22 -2.95
CA TRP A 113 -11.91 -4.55 -4.23
C TRP A 113 -10.92 -5.32 -5.10
N ALA A 114 -9.85 -5.88 -4.51
CA ALA A 114 -8.86 -6.68 -5.24
C ALA A 114 -9.48 -7.93 -5.87
N VAL A 115 -10.39 -8.61 -5.17
CA VAL A 115 -11.11 -9.78 -5.68
C VAL A 115 -12.01 -9.39 -6.87
N LEU A 116 -12.76 -8.28 -6.75
CA LEU A 116 -13.64 -7.81 -7.81
C LEU A 116 -12.85 -7.34 -9.03
N LEU A 117 -11.82 -6.52 -8.82
CA LEU A 117 -10.99 -5.98 -9.91
C LEU A 117 -10.16 -7.07 -10.59
N ALA A 118 -9.64 -8.05 -9.85
CA ALA A 118 -8.93 -9.19 -10.42
C ALA A 118 -9.84 -10.03 -11.31
N ARG A 119 -11.11 -10.22 -10.90
CA ARG A 119 -12.11 -10.89 -11.74
C ARG A 119 -12.40 -10.13 -13.02
N LEU A 120 -12.53 -8.80 -12.93
CA LEU A 120 -12.90 -7.95 -14.06
C LEU A 120 -11.75 -7.68 -15.05
N LEU A 121 -10.53 -7.49 -14.54
CA LEU A 121 -9.38 -7.03 -15.32
C LEU A 121 -8.35 -8.10 -15.63
N LEU A 122 -8.35 -9.22 -14.89
CA LEU A 122 -7.39 -10.31 -15.05
C LEU A 122 -8.05 -11.67 -15.33
N ASP A 123 -9.40 -11.72 -15.36
CA ASP A 123 -10.17 -12.98 -15.45
C ASP A 123 -9.81 -14.02 -14.37
N GLU A 124 -9.25 -13.55 -13.22
CA GLU A 124 -8.94 -14.44 -12.10
C GLU A 124 -10.21 -15.06 -11.54
N ARG A 125 -10.22 -16.39 -11.36
CA ARG A 125 -11.39 -17.10 -10.83
C ARG A 125 -11.53 -16.87 -9.33
N LEU A 126 -12.76 -16.61 -8.89
CA LEU A 126 -13.12 -16.56 -7.47
C LEU A 126 -13.16 -17.98 -6.91
N THR A 127 -12.11 -18.37 -6.19
CA THR A 127 -12.07 -19.68 -5.52
C THR A 127 -12.57 -19.56 -4.08
N ARG A 128 -13.15 -20.64 -3.53
CA ARG A 128 -13.57 -20.68 -2.12
C ARG A 128 -12.41 -20.38 -1.17
N SER A 129 -11.21 -20.86 -1.49
CA SER A 129 -10.00 -20.59 -0.71
C SER A 129 -9.59 -19.12 -0.74
N ALA A 130 -9.76 -18.41 -1.87
CA ALA A 130 -9.50 -16.97 -1.96
C ALA A 130 -10.49 -16.18 -1.08
N LEU A 131 -11.79 -16.52 -1.15
CA LEU A 131 -12.82 -15.88 -0.33
C LEU A 131 -12.59 -16.11 1.16
N LEU A 132 -12.22 -17.34 1.56
CA LEU A 132 -11.92 -17.65 2.96
C LEU A 132 -10.74 -16.83 3.50
N ARG A 133 -9.65 -16.72 2.72
CA ARG A 133 -8.49 -15.89 3.09
C ARG A 133 -8.84 -14.42 3.25
N VAL A 134 -9.60 -13.88 2.31
CA VAL A 134 -10.09 -12.50 2.38
C VAL A 134 -10.99 -12.30 3.61
N ALA A 135 -11.94 -13.20 3.86
CA ALA A 135 -12.82 -13.13 5.01
C ALA A 135 -12.04 -13.20 6.33
N LEU A 136 -11.07 -14.10 6.44
CA LEU A 136 -10.23 -14.26 7.63
C LEU A 136 -9.38 -13.00 7.89
N ALA A 137 -8.76 -12.44 6.83
CA ALA A 137 -7.95 -11.23 6.93
C ALA A 137 -8.79 -10.01 7.34
N LEU A 138 -9.97 -9.85 6.71
CA LEU A 138 -10.90 -8.77 7.05
C LEU A 138 -11.45 -8.91 8.47
N ALA A 139 -11.79 -10.13 8.91
CA ALA A 139 -12.21 -10.36 10.28
C ALA A 139 -11.12 -9.97 11.29
N GLY A 140 -9.86 -10.33 11.01
CA GLY A 140 -8.71 -9.93 11.83
C GLY A 140 -8.53 -8.41 11.88
N ALA A 141 -8.59 -7.73 10.75
CA ALA A 141 -8.50 -6.27 10.68
C ALA A 141 -9.67 -5.60 11.41
N LEU A 142 -10.91 -6.11 11.24
CA LEU A 142 -12.09 -5.63 11.96
C LEU A 142 -11.91 -5.76 13.48
N VAL A 143 -11.39 -6.87 13.97
CA VAL A 143 -11.16 -7.09 15.42
C VAL A 143 -10.18 -6.04 15.97
N ILE A 144 -9.08 -5.75 15.26
CA ILE A 144 -8.08 -4.76 15.69
C ILE A 144 -8.65 -3.34 15.64
N LEU A 145 -9.29 -2.99 14.53
CA LEU A 145 -9.64 -1.61 14.18
C LEU A 145 -11.08 -1.22 14.58
N TRP A 146 -11.86 -2.14 15.18
CA TRP A 146 -13.26 -1.84 15.54
C TRP A 146 -13.34 -0.74 16.58
N PRO A 147 -14.07 0.37 16.29
CA PRO A 147 -14.18 1.49 17.21
C PRO A 147 -14.82 1.08 18.54
N ALA A 148 -14.31 1.61 19.64
CA ALA A 148 -14.88 1.37 20.98
C ALA A 148 -16.35 1.80 21.12
N GLY A 149 -16.77 2.80 20.34
CA GLY A 149 -18.17 3.30 20.31
C GLY A 149 -19.13 2.46 19.47
N GLY A 150 -18.65 1.38 18.80
CA GLY A 150 -19.47 0.54 17.93
C GLY A 150 -19.96 1.23 16.65
N GLY A 151 -20.83 0.56 15.91
CA GLY A 151 -21.45 1.05 14.68
C GLY A 151 -20.86 0.47 13.40
N LEU A 152 -21.67 0.45 12.33
CA LEU A 152 -21.22 -0.04 11.02
C LEU A 152 -20.18 0.92 10.42
N PRO A 153 -19.11 0.41 9.82
CA PRO A 153 -18.04 1.20 9.22
C PRO A 153 -18.46 1.76 7.83
N LEU A 154 -19.61 2.42 7.75
CA LEU A 154 -20.03 3.12 6.54
C LEU A 154 -19.41 4.53 6.53
N PRO A 155 -18.92 5.02 5.36
CA PRO A 155 -18.34 6.35 5.27
C PRO A 155 -19.43 7.43 5.49
N ARG A 156 -19.17 8.34 6.44
CA ARG A 156 -20.04 9.44 6.82
C ARG A 156 -19.39 10.82 6.65
N THR A 157 -18.09 10.83 6.51
CA THR A 157 -17.27 12.04 6.36
C THR A 157 -16.41 11.98 5.11
N LEU A 158 -15.89 13.13 4.67
CA LEU A 158 -14.93 13.19 3.56
C LEU A 158 -13.70 12.29 3.83
N ALA A 159 -13.17 12.32 5.04
CA ALA A 159 -12.02 11.49 5.42
C ALA A 159 -12.32 9.99 5.23
N GLU A 160 -13.50 9.56 5.66
CA GLU A 160 -13.91 8.16 5.53
C GLU A 160 -14.13 7.76 4.07
N ALA A 161 -14.72 8.65 3.26
CA ALA A 161 -14.88 8.43 1.82
C ALA A 161 -13.52 8.34 1.10
N LEU A 162 -12.57 9.20 1.47
CA LEU A 162 -11.19 9.14 0.98
C LEU A 162 -10.47 7.85 1.42
N GLY A 163 -10.77 7.32 2.61
CA GLY A 163 -10.27 6.02 3.05
C GLY A 163 -10.73 4.89 2.13
N VAL A 164 -12.02 4.84 1.79
CA VAL A 164 -12.58 3.86 0.83
C VAL A 164 -11.95 4.04 -0.56
N LEU A 165 -11.85 5.28 -1.04
CA LEU A 165 -11.24 5.59 -2.34
C LEU A 165 -9.77 5.17 -2.38
N GLY A 166 -9.02 5.40 -1.30
CA GLY A 166 -7.64 4.96 -1.15
C GLY A 166 -7.52 3.44 -1.23
N GLY A 167 -8.37 2.71 -0.51
CA GLY A 167 -8.41 1.24 -0.53
C GLY A 167 -8.77 0.67 -1.90
N PHE A 168 -9.77 1.24 -2.57
CA PHE A 168 -10.11 0.88 -3.95
C PHE A 168 -8.94 1.12 -4.91
N SER A 169 -8.34 2.31 -4.85
CA SER A 169 -7.23 2.69 -5.71
C SER A 169 -6.00 1.83 -5.46
N PHE A 170 -5.72 1.44 -4.22
CA PHE A 170 -4.65 0.52 -3.89
C PHE A 170 -4.90 -0.90 -4.43
N ALA A 171 -6.12 -1.38 -4.36
CA ALA A 171 -6.50 -2.64 -5.00
C ALA A 171 -6.30 -2.57 -6.52
N LEU A 172 -6.73 -1.47 -7.15
CA LEU A 172 -6.51 -1.24 -8.59
C LEU A 172 -5.02 -1.17 -8.93
N ASN A 173 -4.21 -0.49 -8.12
CA ASN A 173 -2.75 -0.46 -8.28
C ASN A 173 -2.15 -1.87 -8.29
N ASN A 174 -2.53 -2.73 -7.35
CA ASN A 174 -2.02 -4.10 -7.25
C ASN A 174 -2.47 -4.98 -8.44
N VAL A 175 -3.71 -4.82 -8.89
CA VAL A 175 -4.23 -5.49 -10.08
C VAL A 175 -3.48 -5.03 -11.34
N MET A 176 -3.23 -3.73 -11.47
CA MET A 176 -2.47 -3.19 -12.60
C MET A 176 -1.00 -3.61 -12.59
N LEU A 177 -0.35 -3.70 -11.43
CA LEU A 177 0.99 -4.27 -11.31
C LEU A 177 1.04 -5.72 -11.81
N ARG A 178 0.02 -6.51 -11.48
CA ARG A 178 -0.11 -7.89 -11.97
C ARG A 178 -0.38 -7.95 -13.46
N ARG A 179 -1.27 -7.09 -13.97
CA ARG A 179 -1.61 -7.00 -15.40
C ARG A 179 -0.41 -6.62 -16.24
N GLU A 180 0.35 -5.62 -15.79
CA GLU A 180 1.50 -5.08 -16.50
C GLU A 180 2.83 -5.74 -16.05
N ALA A 181 2.77 -7.00 -15.55
CA ALA A 181 3.95 -7.72 -15.07
C ALA A 181 5.04 -7.90 -16.14
N ALA A 182 4.66 -7.93 -17.42
CA ALA A 182 5.60 -8.02 -18.54
C ALA A 182 6.36 -6.70 -18.83
N ARG A 183 5.93 -5.56 -18.26
CA ARG A 183 6.62 -4.28 -18.41
C ARG A 183 7.84 -4.23 -17.52
N SER A 184 8.78 -3.34 -17.85
CA SER A 184 9.98 -3.18 -17.03
C SER A 184 9.64 -2.70 -15.61
N GLU A 185 10.43 -3.13 -14.62
CA GLU A 185 10.30 -2.63 -13.24
C GLU A 185 10.44 -1.10 -13.18
N GLY A 186 11.36 -0.55 -14.00
CA GLY A 186 11.57 0.90 -14.06
C GLY A 186 10.33 1.65 -14.52
N ALA A 187 9.62 1.16 -15.54
CA ALA A 187 8.40 1.81 -16.04
C ALA A 187 7.26 1.74 -15.03
N ARG A 188 7.07 0.59 -14.37
CA ARG A 188 6.06 0.45 -13.31
C ARG A 188 6.38 1.31 -12.10
N ALA A 189 7.64 1.32 -11.63
CA ALA A 189 8.07 2.18 -10.53
C ALA A 189 7.88 3.65 -10.89
N LEU A 190 8.32 4.05 -12.09
CA LEU A 190 8.16 5.41 -12.57
C LEU A 190 6.67 5.82 -12.60
N ALA A 191 5.79 4.96 -13.12
CA ALA A 191 4.35 5.21 -13.13
C ALA A 191 3.80 5.46 -11.70
N MET A 192 4.17 4.62 -10.74
CA MET A 192 3.69 4.75 -9.37
C MET A 192 4.19 6.03 -8.69
N PHE A 193 5.48 6.35 -8.83
CA PHE A 193 6.05 7.54 -8.21
C PHE A 193 5.62 8.84 -8.91
N VAL A 194 5.51 8.84 -10.23
CA VAL A 194 4.93 9.97 -10.99
C VAL A 194 3.49 10.21 -10.54
N GLY A 195 2.69 9.16 -10.37
CA GLY A 195 1.33 9.28 -9.88
C GLY A 195 1.26 9.93 -8.50
N GLY A 196 2.01 9.42 -7.52
CA GLY A 196 2.05 10.00 -6.17
C GLY A 196 2.55 11.45 -6.17
N MET A 197 3.61 11.74 -6.93
CA MET A 197 4.13 13.11 -7.07
C MET A 197 3.07 14.04 -7.67
N LEU A 198 2.47 13.69 -8.80
CA LEU A 198 1.53 14.57 -9.50
C LEU A 198 0.25 14.81 -8.69
N VAL A 199 -0.39 13.75 -8.18
CA VAL A 199 -1.66 13.90 -7.46
C VAL A 199 -1.46 14.61 -6.13
N ALA A 200 -0.41 14.27 -5.37
CA ALA A 200 -0.12 14.97 -4.11
C ALA A 200 0.27 16.43 -4.33
N SER A 201 1.09 16.73 -5.34
CA SER A 201 1.45 18.13 -5.69
C SER A 201 0.24 18.94 -6.12
N MET A 202 -0.61 18.35 -6.97
CA MET A 202 -1.82 19.03 -7.44
C MET A 202 -2.75 19.37 -6.26
N LEU A 203 -3.01 18.43 -5.36
CA LEU A 203 -3.85 18.67 -4.19
C LEU A 203 -3.20 19.70 -3.23
N ALA A 204 -1.90 19.57 -2.97
CA ALA A 204 -1.19 20.52 -2.13
C ALA A 204 -1.27 21.96 -2.68
N LEU A 205 -1.01 22.12 -3.99
CA LEU A 205 -1.11 23.43 -4.67
C LEU A 205 -2.52 24.00 -4.68
N LEU A 206 -3.54 23.17 -4.87
CA LEU A 206 -4.94 23.60 -4.86
C LEU A 206 -5.44 24.01 -3.47
N LEU A 207 -4.96 23.34 -2.42
CA LEU A 207 -5.44 23.52 -1.05
C LEU A 207 -4.61 24.57 -0.27
N THR A 208 -3.40 24.90 -0.71
CA THR A 208 -2.55 25.89 -0.04
C THR A 208 -3.11 27.32 -0.09
N PRO A 209 -3.64 27.83 -1.22
CA PRO A 209 -4.20 29.18 -1.26
C PRO A 209 -5.40 29.39 -0.33
N GLY A 210 -6.19 28.32 -0.10
CA GLY A 210 -7.32 28.32 0.83
C GLY A 210 -6.95 28.14 2.30
N GLY A 211 -5.67 27.99 2.62
CA GLY A 211 -5.18 27.79 3.98
C GLY A 211 -5.45 26.38 4.56
N THR A 212 -6.05 25.46 3.79
CA THR A 212 -6.30 24.08 4.24
C THR A 212 -5.01 23.28 4.39
N VAL A 213 -4.02 23.54 3.52
CA VAL A 213 -2.68 22.94 3.56
C VAL A 213 -1.68 24.07 3.75
N PRO A 214 -0.85 24.08 4.80
CA PRO A 214 0.20 25.09 4.96
C PRO A 214 1.23 24.98 3.84
N ALA A 215 1.82 26.11 3.46
CA ALA A 215 2.96 26.13 2.54
C ALA A 215 4.15 25.33 3.14
N PRO A 216 4.98 24.69 2.31
CA PRO A 216 6.14 23.96 2.82
C PRO A 216 7.11 24.90 3.55
N PRO A 217 7.73 24.46 4.66
CA PRO A 217 8.69 25.28 5.39
C PRO A 217 9.96 25.49 4.56
N ALA A 218 10.73 26.51 4.93
CA ALA A 218 12.06 26.72 4.34
C ALA A 218 12.93 25.46 4.50
N PRO A 219 13.76 25.12 3.50
CA PRO A 219 14.63 23.95 3.58
C PRO A 219 15.55 23.99 4.80
N ALA A 220 15.49 22.93 5.63
CA ALA A 220 16.35 22.75 6.79
C ALA A 220 16.96 21.33 6.77
N PRO A 221 18.25 21.19 7.16
CA PRO A 221 18.97 19.91 7.02
C PRO A 221 18.23 18.71 7.65
N GLY A 222 17.59 18.92 8.79
CA GLY A 222 16.92 17.84 9.53
C GLY A 222 15.75 17.21 8.77
N TRP A 223 14.78 18.03 8.31
CA TRP A 223 13.63 17.46 7.61
C TRP A 223 13.98 17.07 6.16
N VAL A 224 14.94 17.74 5.51
CA VAL A 224 15.41 17.37 4.17
C VAL A 224 16.06 15.99 4.20
N ALA A 225 16.97 15.73 5.16
CA ALA A 225 17.57 14.41 5.35
C ALA A 225 16.53 13.33 5.65
N GLY A 226 15.54 13.64 6.48
CA GLY A 226 14.41 12.73 6.76
C GLY A 226 13.59 12.40 5.53
N ALA A 227 13.29 13.40 4.69
CA ALA A 227 12.57 13.19 3.44
C ALA A 227 13.37 12.34 2.42
N LEU A 228 14.68 12.57 2.30
CA LEU A 228 15.57 11.78 1.44
C LEU A 228 15.67 10.31 1.92
N ALA A 229 15.84 10.11 3.22
CA ALA A 229 15.85 8.77 3.81
C ALA A 229 14.52 8.04 3.57
N LEU A 230 13.40 8.74 3.74
CA LEU A 230 12.07 8.18 3.51
C LEU A 230 11.84 7.89 2.01
N ALA A 231 12.36 8.71 1.10
CA ALA A 231 12.32 8.45 -0.33
C ALA A 231 13.05 7.15 -0.70
N ALA A 232 14.25 6.91 -0.16
CA ALA A 232 15.00 5.67 -0.37
C ALA A 232 14.25 4.46 0.21
N PHE A 233 13.64 4.63 1.39
CA PHE A 233 12.86 3.60 2.08
C PHE A 233 11.61 3.21 1.28
N PHE A 234 10.85 4.19 0.76
CA PHE A 234 9.70 3.93 -0.10
C PHE A 234 10.09 3.35 -1.46
N LEU A 235 11.23 3.75 -2.02
CA LEU A 235 11.72 3.16 -3.27
C LEU A 235 12.01 1.66 -3.08
N ALA A 236 12.69 1.29 -2.00
CA ALA A 236 12.96 -0.11 -1.66
C ALA A 236 11.64 -0.88 -1.42
N GLY A 237 10.70 -0.33 -0.66
CA GLY A 237 9.38 -0.90 -0.44
C GLY A 237 8.60 -1.07 -1.74
N ASN A 238 8.63 -0.09 -2.63
CA ASN A 238 7.96 -0.17 -3.94
C ASN A 238 8.53 -1.28 -4.83
N LEU A 239 9.86 -1.44 -4.88
CA LEU A 239 10.48 -2.54 -5.62
C LEU A 239 10.06 -3.90 -5.05
N ALA A 240 9.99 -4.02 -3.73
CA ALA A 240 9.50 -5.22 -3.05
C ALA A 240 8.01 -5.50 -3.37
N LEU A 241 7.16 -4.46 -3.36
CA LEU A 241 5.76 -4.56 -3.77
C LEU A 241 5.63 -5.07 -5.21
N GLN A 242 6.34 -4.45 -6.15
CA GLN A 242 6.30 -4.84 -7.55
C GLN A 242 6.76 -6.29 -7.75
N PHE A 243 7.84 -6.68 -7.08
CA PHE A 243 8.35 -8.05 -7.15
C PHE A 243 7.29 -9.07 -6.70
N GLY A 244 6.61 -8.80 -5.60
CA GLY A 244 5.56 -9.66 -5.07
C GLY A 244 4.27 -9.62 -5.91
N ALA A 245 3.75 -8.43 -6.17
CA ALA A 245 2.46 -8.23 -6.84
C ALA A 245 2.44 -8.71 -8.30
N THR A 246 3.59 -8.73 -8.99
CA THR A 246 3.68 -9.27 -10.35
C THR A 246 3.73 -10.80 -10.40
N ARG A 247 4.04 -11.46 -9.29
CA ARG A 247 4.24 -12.92 -9.20
C ARG A 247 3.14 -13.66 -8.46
N LEU A 248 2.39 -12.95 -7.62
CA LEU A 248 1.27 -13.52 -6.87
C LEU A 248 -0.08 -13.03 -7.41
N PRO A 249 -1.16 -13.79 -7.21
CA PRO A 249 -2.51 -13.33 -7.51
C PRO A 249 -2.85 -12.03 -6.76
N ALA A 250 -3.66 -11.17 -7.37
CA ALA A 250 -3.99 -9.87 -6.80
C ALA A 250 -4.67 -9.98 -5.42
N ASN A 251 -5.54 -10.98 -5.24
CA ASN A 251 -6.18 -11.26 -3.95
C ASN A 251 -5.17 -11.70 -2.87
N ALA A 252 -4.17 -12.51 -3.23
CA ALA A 252 -3.12 -12.93 -2.29
C ALA A 252 -2.23 -11.74 -1.90
N THR A 253 -1.85 -10.90 -2.87
CA THR A 253 -1.13 -9.65 -2.62
C THR A 253 -1.88 -8.78 -1.62
N ALA A 254 -3.17 -8.52 -1.86
CA ALA A 254 -3.99 -7.69 -0.96
C ALA A 254 -4.08 -8.26 0.46
N VAL A 255 -4.24 -9.58 0.60
CA VAL A 255 -4.29 -10.23 1.92
C VAL A 255 -2.95 -10.13 2.66
N ILE A 256 -1.82 -10.37 1.96
CA ILE A 256 -0.49 -10.27 2.58
C ILE A 256 -0.21 -8.83 3.01
N MET A 257 -0.62 -7.84 2.21
CA MET A 257 -0.45 -6.43 2.56
C MET A 257 -1.16 -6.03 3.85
N LEU A 258 -2.22 -6.72 4.27
CA LEU A 258 -2.85 -6.47 5.58
C LEU A 258 -1.93 -6.71 6.79
N THR A 259 -0.79 -7.39 6.62
CA THR A 259 0.23 -7.50 7.67
C THR A 259 0.83 -6.13 8.05
N GLU A 260 0.63 -5.10 7.24
CA GLU A 260 0.93 -3.71 7.57
C GLU A 260 0.31 -3.26 8.89
N VAL A 261 -0.93 -3.69 9.19
CA VAL A 261 -1.61 -3.38 10.47
C VAL A 261 -0.78 -3.84 11.66
N LEU A 262 -0.16 -5.01 11.55
CA LEU A 262 0.67 -5.57 12.61
C LEU A 262 1.92 -4.73 12.82
N PHE A 263 2.59 -4.36 11.74
CA PHE A 263 3.79 -3.51 11.82
C PHE A 263 3.47 -2.12 12.36
N ALA A 264 2.34 -1.54 11.93
CA ALA A 264 1.86 -0.26 12.48
C ALA A 264 1.56 -0.37 13.97
N SER A 265 0.85 -1.41 14.41
CA SER A 265 0.48 -1.63 15.81
C SER A 265 1.71 -1.91 16.67
N VAL A 266 2.60 -2.80 16.23
CA VAL A 266 3.83 -3.14 16.98
C VAL A 266 4.77 -1.95 17.08
N SER A 267 4.95 -1.19 15.98
CA SER A 267 5.79 0.02 16.01
C SER A 267 5.19 1.12 16.90
N ALA A 268 3.86 1.28 16.90
CA ALA A 268 3.18 2.20 17.81
C ALA A 268 3.39 1.80 19.28
N LEU A 269 3.29 0.51 19.58
CA LEU A 269 3.56 -0.03 20.93
C LEU A 269 5.01 0.21 21.33
N ALA A 270 5.97 -0.12 20.47
CA ALA A 270 7.41 0.04 20.75
C ALA A 270 7.82 1.50 20.97
N LEU A 271 7.13 2.44 20.34
CA LEU A 271 7.36 3.89 20.46
C LEU A 271 6.47 4.57 21.51
N GLY A 272 5.76 3.79 22.33
CA GLY A 272 4.92 4.29 23.43
C GLY A 272 3.64 4.99 22.95
N ALA A 273 3.25 4.79 21.69
CA ALA A 273 2.05 5.38 21.09
C ALA A 273 0.86 4.41 21.04
N GLY A 274 0.99 3.21 21.63
CA GLY A 274 -0.05 2.17 21.61
C GLY A 274 0.01 1.27 22.84
N THR A 275 -1.02 0.44 23.01
CA THR A 275 -1.10 -0.57 24.09
C THR A 275 -1.34 -1.96 23.49
N LEU A 276 -0.72 -2.98 24.09
CA LEU A 276 -0.99 -4.37 23.73
C LEU A 276 -2.31 -4.79 24.37
N ASP A 277 -3.27 -5.17 23.54
CA ASP A 277 -4.56 -5.69 24.01
C ASP A 277 -4.91 -7.04 23.33
N ALA A 278 -5.96 -7.67 23.82
CA ALA A 278 -6.45 -8.94 23.27
C ALA A 278 -6.90 -8.82 21.81
N ARG A 279 -7.38 -7.65 21.37
CA ARG A 279 -7.80 -7.41 20.00
C ARG A 279 -6.63 -7.50 19.03
N LEU A 280 -5.50 -6.88 19.40
CA LEU A 280 -4.26 -6.96 18.62
C LEU A 280 -3.74 -8.41 18.54
N ALA A 281 -3.81 -9.16 19.64
CA ALA A 281 -3.38 -10.56 19.67
C ALA A 281 -4.25 -11.45 18.75
N PHE A 282 -5.58 -11.46 18.93
CA PHE A 282 -6.48 -12.31 18.15
C PHE A 282 -6.64 -11.86 16.69
N GLY A 283 -6.82 -10.56 16.47
CA GLY A 283 -6.95 -10.03 15.12
C GLY A 283 -5.65 -10.16 14.34
N GLY A 284 -4.50 -9.95 15.01
CA GLY A 284 -3.18 -10.15 14.43
C GLY A 284 -2.93 -11.60 14.03
N ALA A 285 -3.28 -12.56 14.90
CA ALA A 285 -3.18 -13.98 14.57
C ALA A 285 -4.02 -14.36 13.34
N ALA A 286 -5.24 -13.81 13.20
CA ALA A 286 -6.08 -14.05 12.04
C ALA A 286 -5.46 -13.47 10.75
N ILE A 287 -4.87 -12.27 10.79
CA ILE A 287 -4.18 -11.66 9.65
C ILE A 287 -2.96 -12.49 9.24
N VAL A 288 -2.13 -12.91 10.21
CA VAL A 288 -0.96 -13.78 9.94
C VAL A 288 -1.40 -15.10 9.32
N ALA A 289 -2.42 -15.75 9.88
CA ALA A 289 -2.94 -17.00 9.32
C ALA A 289 -3.43 -16.82 7.87
N ALA A 290 -4.18 -15.74 7.59
CA ALA A 290 -4.63 -15.43 6.23
C ALA A 290 -3.47 -15.17 5.27
N ALA A 291 -2.44 -14.43 5.71
CA ALA A 291 -1.25 -14.14 4.92
C ALA A 291 -0.43 -15.41 4.62
N LEU A 292 -0.26 -16.30 5.61
CA LEU A 292 0.40 -17.59 5.43
C LEU A 292 -0.37 -18.47 4.42
N LEU A 293 -1.70 -18.57 4.55
CA LEU A 293 -2.56 -19.28 3.60
C LEU A 293 -2.49 -18.66 2.19
N ALA A 294 -2.29 -17.34 2.08
CA ALA A 294 -2.16 -16.65 0.80
C ALA A 294 -0.80 -16.89 0.13
N ALA A 295 0.25 -17.13 0.93
CA ALA A 295 1.61 -17.40 0.47
C ALA A 295 1.82 -18.86 0.04
N LEU A 296 0.91 -19.78 0.39
CA LEU A 296 1.01 -21.19 -0.02
C LEU A 296 0.77 -21.35 -1.52
N PRO A 297 1.52 -22.26 -2.20
CA PRO A 297 1.26 -22.60 -3.59
C PRO A 297 -0.19 -23.12 -3.76
N ARG A 298 -0.82 -22.78 -4.86
CA ARG A 298 -2.11 -23.37 -5.22
C ARG A 298 -1.88 -24.82 -5.66
N ASP A 299 -2.60 -25.75 -5.06
CA ASP A 299 -2.71 -27.11 -5.61
C ASP A 299 -3.34 -27.00 -6.99
N ALA A 300 -2.74 -27.67 -7.98
CA ALA A 300 -3.15 -27.61 -9.38
C ALA A 300 -4.53 -28.26 -9.67
N HIS A 301 -5.31 -28.57 -8.62
CA HIS A 301 -6.52 -29.40 -8.69
C HIS A 301 -7.78 -28.74 -8.11
N SER A 302 -7.87 -27.39 -8.08
CA SER A 302 -9.14 -26.75 -7.66
C SER A 302 -9.68 -25.77 -8.70
#